data_15e147cff46cd592b3ace8aedae257eb
#
_entry.id   15e147cff46cd592b3ace8aedae257eb
#
_cell.length_a   1.000
_cell.length_b   1.000
_cell.length_c   1.000
_cell.angle_alpha   90.00
_cell.angle_beta   90.00
_cell.angle_gamma   90.00
#
_symmetry.space_group_name_H-M   'P 1'
#
loop_
_entity.id
_entity.type
_entity.pdbx_description
1 polymer ?
#
loop_
_entity_poly.entity_id
_entity_poly.type
_entity_poly.pdbx_seq_one_letter_code
_entity_poly.pdbx_strand_id
1 'polypeptide(L)'
;MFLYKNTIHTSFNSSDLTDMQEVLDSFPYYVFLVDENHNIIMVNNKINIVTGKTDDELIGKYCPKIMHGMNQPFPGCPLEEALKKRCSVERELFDPNSKRWVLSCIYITNCITKDGLKIYLHITQDITEKKEALEALKQSYNKAKEALFEIISTLENIVQIRDPYTGGHQKRVAKLAVAISQKLKFDKERINAISTAALIHDIGKIEIPASILSKPGALTYLEFSMIKTHSQTGYNLLKLIDFGYPVADIILQHHERLDGSGYPKGLKNDEILIEAKILSVADVVEAMSSHRPYRPALGIDKALSEIESGKDKLYDPLVVQACLDLFYKEEFEF
;
A
#
# COMPACT_ATOMS: atom_id res chain seq x y z
N MET A 1 7.39 23.00 26.61
CA MET A 1 8.62 22.97 27.43
C MET A 1 8.32 23.72 28.74
N PHE A 2 7.80 23.01 29.71
CA PHE A 2 7.64 23.55 31.06
C PHE A 2 8.40 22.63 32.02
N LEU A 3 9.45 23.21 32.57
CA LEU A 3 10.28 22.66 33.64
C LEU A 3 9.46 22.62 34.93
N TYR A 4 9.15 21.43 35.41
CA TYR A 4 8.88 21.26 36.82
C TYR A 4 10.15 20.70 37.48
N LYS A 5 10.95 21.60 38.01
CA LYS A 5 11.94 21.32 39.05
C LYS A 5 11.23 21.41 40.40
N ASN A 6 11.55 20.44 41.22
CA ASN A 6 11.59 20.36 42.69
C ASN A 6 10.49 19.55 43.36
N THR A 7 10.96 18.39 43.84
CA THR A 7 10.78 17.84 45.19
C THR A 7 9.33 17.65 45.64
N ILE A 8 8.78 16.49 45.34
CA ILE A 8 7.66 15.96 46.10
C ILE A 8 8.23 14.91 47.06
N HIS A 9 8.49 15.31 48.29
CA HIS A 9 8.57 14.42 49.44
C HIS A 9 7.13 13.98 49.73
N THR A 10 6.77 12.78 49.27
CA THR A 10 5.39 12.31 49.38
C THR A 10 5.16 11.51 50.63
N SER A 11 4.78 12.20 51.68
CA SER A 11 3.71 11.70 52.52
C SER A 11 2.41 12.29 51.99
N PHE A 12 1.62 11.55 51.20
CA PHE A 12 0.30 11.98 50.79
C PHE A 12 -0.58 12.18 52.02
N ASN A 13 -1.08 13.40 52.21
CA ASN A 13 -2.14 13.67 53.17
C ASN A 13 -3.47 13.18 52.59
N SER A 14 -4.49 13.00 53.44
CA SER A 14 -5.80 12.53 52.96
C SER A 14 -6.46 13.45 51.93
N SER A 15 -6.18 14.77 51.97
CA SER A 15 -6.62 15.74 50.92
C SER A 15 -5.95 15.50 49.58
N ASP A 16 -4.65 15.23 49.55
CA ASP A 16 -3.89 15.01 48.33
C ASP A 16 -4.33 13.74 47.61
N LEU A 17 -4.77 12.71 48.33
CA LEU A 17 -5.33 11.47 47.79
C LEU A 17 -6.70 11.70 47.18
N THR A 18 -7.54 12.56 47.76
CA THR A 18 -8.85 12.91 47.22
C THR A 18 -8.70 13.66 45.89
N ASP A 19 -7.82 14.65 45.85
CA ASP A 19 -7.54 15.43 44.63
C ASP A 19 -6.99 14.53 43.50
N MET A 20 -6.11 13.58 43.87
CA MET A 20 -5.57 12.61 42.91
C MET A 20 -6.65 11.67 42.39
N GLN A 21 -7.59 11.21 43.23
CA GLN A 21 -8.71 10.37 42.82
C GLN A 21 -9.60 11.09 41.81
N GLU A 22 -9.94 12.36 42.04
CA GLU A 22 -10.72 13.17 41.10
C GLU A 22 -10.03 13.29 39.73
N VAL A 23 -8.70 13.49 39.72
CA VAL A 23 -7.91 13.52 38.50
C VAL A 23 -7.95 12.17 37.76
N LEU A 24 -7.75 11.05 38.49
CA LEU A 24 -7.81 9.71 37.87
C LEU A 24 -9.21 9.41 37.33
N ASP A 25 -10.27 9.80 38.03
CA ASP A 25 -11.65 9.58 37.62
C ASP A 25 -12.07 10.40 36.39
N SER A 26 -11.36 11.49 36.10
CA SER A 26 -11.58 12.31 34.90
C SER A 26 -11.13 11.64 33.62
N PHE A 27 -10.25 10.64 33.68
CA PHE A 27 -9.79 9.92 32.47
C PHE A 27 -10.88 9.01 31.94
N PRO A 28 -11.08 8.97 30.60
CA PRO A 28 -12.02 8.07 29.96
C PRO A 28 -11.51 6.62 29.87
N TYR A 29 -10.31 6.36 30.34
CA TYR A 29 -9.60 5.10 30.25
C TYR A 29 -9.61 4.36 31.60
N TYR A 30 -9.18 3.11 31.60
CA TYR A 30 -8.90 2.37 32.83
C TYR A 30 -7.54 2.81 33.35
N VAL A 31 -7.54 3.44 34.53
CA VAL A 31 -6.31 4.01 35.12
C VAL A 31 -6.13 3.47 36.53
N PHE A 32 -4.95 2.99 36.82
CA PHE A 32 -4.59 2.54 38.15
C PHE A 32 -3.10 2.74 38.44
N LEU A 33 -2.79 2.90 39.68
CA LEU A 33 -1.43 2.94 40.17
C LEU A 33 -1.05 1.56 40.73
N VAL A 34 0.14 1.10 40.40
CA VAL A 34 0.68 -0.17 40.87
C VAL A 34 2.09 0.03 41.41
N ASP A 35 2.48 -0.77 42.42
CA ASP A 35 3.87 -0.83 42.86
C ASP A 35 4.70 -1.81 41.98
N GLU A 36 6.01 -1.86 42.23
CA GLU A 36 6.93 -2.77 41.51
C GLU A 36 6.70 -4.26 41.81
N ASN A 37 5.87 -4.59 42.81
CA ASN A 37 5.44 -5.94 43.13
C ASN A 37 4.05 -6.28 42.57
N HIS A 38 3.53 -5.45 41.65
CA HIS A 38 2.20 -5.57 41.03
C HIS A 38 1.01 -5.40 42.01
N ASN A 39 1.18 -4.81 43.19
CA ASN A 39 0.03 -4.52 44.00
C ASN A 39 -0.65 -3.23 43.56
N ILE A 40 -1.96 -3.25 43.50
CA ILE A 40 -2.78 -2.10 43.14
C ILE A 40 -2.78 -1.11 44.29
N ILE A 41 -2.37 0.13 44.02
CA ILE A 41 -2.30 1.21 45.02
C ILE A 41 -3.54 2.10 44.95
N MET A 42 -4.04 2.36 43.73
CA MET A 42 -5.19 3.22 43.48
C MET A 42 -5.82 2.85 42.15
N VAL A 43 -7.11 3.02 42.00
CA VAL A 43 -7.86 2.78 40.77
C VAL A 43 -8.78 3.95 40.48
N ASN A 44 -9.13 4.17 39.23
CA ASN A 44 -10.21 5.08 38.88
C ASN A 44 -11.56 4.33 38.82
N ASN A 45 -12.66 5.08 38.89
CA ASN A 45 -14.01 4.54 38.88
C ASN A 45 -14.34 3.67 37.68
N LYS A 46 -13.63 3.82 36.56
CA LYS A 46 -13.78 2.96 35.34
C LYS A 46 -13.37 1.52 35.63
N ILE A 47 -12.36 1.31 36.46
CA ILE A 47 -11.92 -0.03 36.88
C ILE A 47 -13.00 -0.68 37.74
N ASN A 48 -13.60 0.05 38.68
CA ASN A 48 -14.69 -0.48 39.51
C ASN A 48 -15.87 -0.92 38.64
N ILE A 49 -16.26 -0.09 37.66
CA ILE A 49 -17.36 -0.40 36.73
C ILE A 49 -17.09 -1.67 35.95
N VAL A 50 -15.89 -1.80 35.35
CA VAL A 50 -15.57 -2.93 34.46
C VAL A 50 -15.33 -4.23 35.23
N THR A 51 -14.81 -4.15 36.44
CA THR A 51 -14.54 -5.35 37.28
C THR A 51 -15.74 -5.73 38.13
N GLY A 52 -16.68 -4.80 38.39
CA GLY A 52 -17.79 -4.98 39.31
C GLY A 52 -17.35 -5.02 40.78
N LYS A 53 -16.14 -4.52 41.08
CA LYS A 53 -15.51 -4.58 42.41
C LYS A 53 -15.38 -3.19 43.05
N THR A 54 -15.42 -3.15 44.40
CA THR A 54 -15.16 -1.94 45.17
C THR A 54 -13.67 -1.70 45.34
N ASP A 55 -13.28 -0.48 45.75
CA ASP A 55 -11.88 -0.13 46.04
C ASP A 55 -11.25 -1.07 47.08
N ASP A 56 -11.99 -1.43 48.12
CA ASP A 56 -11.54 -2.35 49.18
C ASP A 56 -11.22 -3.76 48.65
N GLU A 57 -11.87 -4.16 47.56
CA GLU A 57 -11.64 -5.44 46.90
C GLU A 57 -10.46 -5.38 45.90
N LEU A 58 -10.04 -4.20 45.49
CA LEU A 58 -9.02 -3.96 44.48
C LEU A 58 -7.70 -3.48 45.08
N ILE A 59 -7.73 -2.49 45.99
CA ILE A 59 -6.54 -1.87 46.56
C ILE A 59 -5.78 -2.87 47.45
N GLY A 60 -4.46 -2.89 47.31
CA GLY A 60 -3.58 -3.83 47.98
C GLY A 60 -3.59 -5.25 47.40
N LYS A 61 -4.38 -5.50 46.36
CA LYS A 61 -4.42 -6.81 45.72
C LYS A 61 -3.45 -6.90 44.55
N TYR A 62 -3.06 -8.14 44.25
CA TYR A 62 -2.13 -8.46 43.17
C TYR A 62 -2.79 -8.29 41.80
N CYS A 63 -2.34 -7.31 41.03
CA CYS A 63 -2.91 -6.93 39.71
C CYS A 63 -3.10 -8.10 38.77
N PRO A 64 -2.12 -9.00 38.55
CA PRO A 64 -2.31 -10.13 37.62
C PRO A 64 -3.46 -11.05 38.03
N LYS A 65 -3.70 -11.24 39.33
CA LYS A 65 -4.80 -12.05 39.84
C LYS A 65 -6.16 -11.39 39.64
N ILE A 66 -6.23 -10.10 39.90
CA ILE A 66 -7.50 -9.35 39.81
C ILE A 66 -7.88 -9.12 38.36
N MET A 67 -6.93 -8.66 37.52
CA MET A 67 -7.21 -8.23 36.16
C MET A 67 -7.21 -9.40 35.17
N HIS A 68 -6.37 -10.41 35.38
CA HIS A 68 -6.15 -11.50 34.44
C HIS A 68 -6.43 -12.90 35.00
N GLY A 69 -6.81 -13.03 36.29
CA GLY A 69 -7.03 -14.31 36.94
C GLY A 69 -5.75 -15.17 37.09
N MET A 70 -4.57 -14.57 37.01
CA MET A 70 -3.28 -15.25 36.97
C MET A 70 -2.51 -15.09 38.27
N ASN A 71 -1.77 -16.13 38.69
CA ASN A 71 -0.92 -16.09 39.87
C ASN A 71 0.49 -15.50 39.62
N GLN A 72 0.77 -15.15 38.37
CA GLN A 72 2.03 -14.53 37.95
C GLN A 72 1.72 -13.48 36.88
N PRO A 73 2.65 -12.53 36.59
CA PRO A 73 2.45 -11.56 35.55
C PRO A 73 2.09 -12.19 34.20
N PHE A 74 1.20 -11.55 33.48
CA PHE A 74 0.81 -11.96 32.13
C PHE A 74 2.05 -12.00 31.20
N PRO A 75 2.21 -13.02 30.32
CA PRO A 75 3.31 -13.06 29.36
C PRO A 75 3.33 -11.81 28.47
N GLY A 76 4.36 -10.99 28.59
CA GLY A 76 4.45 -9.68 27.93
C GLY A 76 3.82 -8.55 28.71
N CYS A 77 3.60 -8.70 30.03
CA CYS A 77 3.13 -7.64 30.91
C CYS A 77 3.99 -6.36 30.73
N PRO A 78 3.39 -5.21 30.39
CA PRO A 78 4.15 -3.98 30.19
C PRO A 78 4.85 -3.48 31.46
N LEU A 79 4.34 -3.80 32.66
CA LEU A 79 5.00 -3.45 33.92
C LEU A 79 6.32 -4.21 34.08
N GLU A 80 6.34 -5.52 33.82
CA GLU A 80 7.58 -6.32 33.84
C GLU A 80 8.64 -5.75 32.88
N GLU A 81 8.19 -5.32 31.71
CA GLU A 81 9.09 -4.71 30.74
C GLU A 81 9.60 -3.34 31.21
N ALA A 82 8.72 -2.52 31.79
CA ALA A 82 9.09 -1.21 32.33
C ALA A 82 10.08 -1.34 33.51
N LEU A 83 9.89 -2.33 34.37
CA LEU A 83 10.81 -2.65 35.47
C LEU A 83 12.20 -3.05 34.94
N LYS A 84 12.23 -3.93 33.92
CA LYS A 84 13.48 -4.41 33.33
C LYS A 84 14.22 -3.32 32.54
N LYS A 85 13.49 -2.53 31.74
CA LYS A 85 14.07 -1.50 30.88
C LYS A 85 14.30 -0.16 31.57
N ARG A 86 13.68 0.06 32.74
CA ARG A 86 13.67 1.33 33.46
C ARG A 86 13.20 2.51 32.63
N CYS A 87 12.22 2.27 31.74
CA CYS A 87 11.57 3.29 30.92
C CYS A 87 10.08 3.03 30.83
N SER A 88 9.30 4.06 30.48
CA SER A 88 7.88 3.90 30.20
C SER A 88 7.68 2.98 28.99
N VAL A 89 6.62 2.18 29.00
CA VAL A 89 6.34 1.16 27.99
C VAL A 89 4.90 1.31 27.53
N GLU A 90 4.71 1.21 26.23
CA GLU A 90 3.39 1.19 25.58
C GLU A 90 3.31 -0.06 24.69
N ARG A 91 2.21 -0.82 24.84
CA ARG A 91 1.97 -2.03 24.05
C ARG A 91 0.50 -2.24 23.74
N GLU A 92 0.25 -2.68 22.52
CA GLU A 92 -1.03 -3.27 22.14
C GLU A 92 -1.00 -4.77 22.45
N LEU A 93 -1.96 -5.24 23.22
CA LEU A 93 -2.06 -6.62 23.69
C LEU A 93 -3.46 -7.16 23.43
N PHE A 94 -3.56 -8.44 23.13
CA PHE A 94 -4.83 -9.13 23.16
C PHE A 94 -5.01 -9.79 24.54
N ASP A 95 -6.03 -9.35 25.28
CA ASP A 95 -6.37 -9.98 26.57
C ASP A 95 -7.28 -11.20 26.32
N PRO A 96 -6.78 -12.41 26.57
CA PRO A 96 -7.55 -13.63 26.33
C PRO A 96 -8.76 -13.81 27.26
N ASN A 97 -8.78 -13.15 28.42
CA ASN A 97 -9.89 -13.25 29.39
C ASN A 97 -11.07 -12.40 28.95
N SER A 98 -10.84 -11.14 28.63
CA SER A 98 -11.87 -10.23 28.13
C SER A 98 -12.14 -10.42 26.63
N LYS A 99 -11.25 -11.13 25.88
CA LYS A 99 -11.24 -11.26 24.42
C LYS A 99 -11.19 -9.91 23.71
N ARG A 100 -10.46 -8.95 24.27
CA ARG A 100 -10.34 -7.58 23.79
C ARG A 100 -8.91 -7.23 23.46
N TRP A 101 -8.76 -6.36 22.48
CA TRP A 101 -7.51 -5.69 22.22
C TRP A 101 -7.40 -4.48 23.16
N VAL A 102 -6.31 -4.41 23.90
CA VAL A 102 -6.04 -3.30 24.83
C VAL A 102 -4.72 -2.63 24.50
N LEU A 103 -4.73 -1.30 24.52
CA LEU A 103 -3.52 -0.51 24.55
C LEU A 103 -3.17 -0.32 26.04
N SER A 104 -2.04 -0.86 26.46
CA SER A 104 -1.55 -0.83 27.83
C SER A 104 -0.29 0.01 27.91
N CYS A 105 -0.34 1.09 28.70
CA CYS A 105 0.73 2.06 28.87
C CYS A 105 1.17 2.07 30.32
N ILE A 106 2.44 1.86 30.59
CA ILE A 106 3.08 2.00 31.90
C ILE A 106 3.98 3.23 31.88
N TYR A 107 3.70 4.16 32.78
CA TYR A 107 4.52 5.35 32.97
C TYR A 107 5.23 5.27 34.29
N ILE A 108 6.54 5.55 34.30
CA ILE A 108 7.35 5.65 35.50
C ILE A 108 7.00 6.96 36.17
N THR A 109 6.67 6.89 37.47
CA THR A 109 6.47 8.06 38.32
C THR A 109 7.67 8.28 39.25
N ASN A 110 7.73 9.45 39.86
CA ASN A 110 8.69 9.73 40.92
C ASN A 110 8.11 9.46 42.34
N CYS A 111 6.94 8.83 42.38
CA CYS A 111 6.25 8.51 43.61
C CYS A 111 6.73 7.16 44.17
N ILE A 112 6.75 7.06 45.48
CA ILE A 112 7.05 5.84 46.22
C ILE A 112 5.96 5.57 47.27
N THR A 113 5.76 4.30 47.61
CA THR A 113 4.91 3.88 48.73
C THR A 113 5.57 4.23 50.07
N LYS A 114 4.83 4.12 51.18
CA LYS A 114 5.38 4.29 52.54
C LYS A 114 6.53 3.31 52.84
N ASP A 115 6.50 2.15 52.22
CA ASP A 115 7.52 1.10 52.36
C ASP A 115 8.69 1.26 51.36
N GLY A 116 8.74 2.39 50.60
CA GLY A 116 9.84 2.72 49.67
C GLY A 116 9.76 2.09 48.31
N LEU A 117 8.65 1.41 47.95
CA LEU A 117 8.46 0.80 46.61
C LEU A 117 8.06 1.86 45.58
N LYS A 118 8.59 1.76 44.36
CA LYS A 118 8.22 2.67 43.27
C LYS A 118 6.79 2.45 42.83
N ILE A 119 6.13 3.53 42.47
CA ILE A 119 4.77 3.55 41.94
C ILE A 119 4.80 3.82 40.42
N TYR A 120 4.02 3.06 39.66
CA TYR A 120 3.85 3.17 38.23
C TYR A 120 2.39 3.53 37.90
N LEU A 121 2.22 4.44 36.97
CA LEU A 121 0.90 4.75 36.40
C LEU A 121 0.62 3.80 35.25
N HIS A 122 -0.44 3.02 35.37
CA HIS A 122 -0.90 2.10 34.36
C HIS A 122 -2.20 2.62 33.74
N ILE A 123 -2.17 2.89 32.45
CA ILE A 123 -3.34 3.30 31.68
C ILE A 123 -3.65 2.20 30.67
N THR A 124 -4.90 1.76 30.64
CA THR A 124 -5.36 0.74 29.69
C THR A 124 -6.58 1.25 28.95
N GLN A 125 -6.52 1.16 27.62
CA GLN A 125 -7.60 1.55 26.71
C GLN A 125 -8.06 0.34 25.91
N ASP A 126 -9.37 0.11 25.83
CA ASP A 126 -9.95 -0.85 24.88
C ASP A 126 -9.83 -0.28 23.46
N ILE A 127 -9.13 -1.00 22.59
CA ILE A 127 -8.91 -0.63 21.21
C ILE A 127 -9.52 -1.67 20.24
N THR A 128 -10.41 -2.53 20.73
CA THR A 128 -11.02 -3.63 19.96
C THR A 128 -11.78 -3.08 18.75
N GLU A 129 -12.68 -2.14 18.97
CA GLU A 129 -13.45 -1.51 17.90
C GLU A 129 -12.54 -0.85 16.84
N LYS A 130 -11.48 -0.15 17.29
CA LYS A 130 -10.49 0.44 16.38
C LYS A 130 -9.77 -0.62 15.53
N LYS A 131 -9.39 -1.74 16.14
CA LYS A 131 -8.74 -2.86 15.43
C LYS A 131 -9.67 -3.54 14.44
N GLU A 132 -10.89 -3.81 14.84
CA GLU A 132 -11.92 -4.42 13.98
C GLU A 132 -12.26 -3.50 12.80
N ALA A 133 -12.45 -2.20 13.05
CA ALA A 133 -12.71 -1.22 12.00
C ALA A 133 -11.54 -1.12 11.01
N LEU A 134 -10.30 -1.12 11.50
CA LEU A 134 -9.11 -1.07 10.65
C LEU A 134 -8.99 -2.33 9.79
N GLU A 135 -9.24 -3.50 10.35
CA GLU A 135 -9.19 -4.76 9.61
C GLU A 135 -10.33 -4.84 8.58
N ALA A 136 -11.54 -4.42 8.94
CA ALA A 136 -12.66 -4.34 8.01
C ALA A 136 -12.38 -3.38 6.84
N LEU A 137 -11.78 -2.22 7.13
CA LEU A 137 -11.37 -1.26 6.10
C LEU A 137 -10.32 -1.87 5.17
N LYS A 138 -9.33 -2.55 5.72
CA LYS A 138 -8.28 -3.23 4.95
C LYS A 138 -8.86 -4.32 4.04
N GLN A 139 -9.78 -5.11 4.56
CA GLN A 139 -10.47 -6.14 3.77
C GLN A 139 -11.32 -5.53 2.66
N SER A 140 -12.06 -4.46 2.96
CA SER A 140 -12.85 -3.74 1.96
C SER A 140 -11.97 -3.14 0.85
N TYR A 141 -10.85 -2.52 1.24
CA TYR A 141 -9.87 -1.99 0.29
C TYR A 141 -9.30 -3.09 -0.63
N ASN A 142 -8.91 -4.24 -0.06
CA ASN A 142 -8.39 -5.35 -0.86
C ASN A 142 -9.44 -5.91 -1.83
N LYS A 143 -10.69 -6.09 -1.38
CA LYS A 143 -11.79 -6.51 -2.25
C LYS A 143 -12.05 -5.53 -3.40
N ALA A 144 -12.04 -4.23 -3.12
CA ALA A 144 -12.21 -3.21 -4.16
C ALA A 144 -11.07 -3.25 -5.19
N LYS A 145 -9.83 -3.46 -4.72
CA LYS A 145 -8.65 -3.60 -5.59
C LYS A 145 -8.73 -4.87 -6.47
N GLU A 146 -9.16 -5.99 -5.91
CA GLU A 146 -9.37 -7.24 -6.66
C GLU A 146 -10.46 -7.07 -7.72
N ALA A 147 -11.60 -6.47 -7.36
CA ALA A 147 -12.69 -6.20 -8.31
C ALA A 147 -12.23 -5.27 -9.47
N LEU A 148 -11.42 -4.24 -9.17
CA LEU A 148 -10.85 -3.40 -10.22
C LEU A 148 -9.96 -4.20 -11.18
N PHE A 149 -9.13 -5.10 -10.64
CA PHE A 149 -8.26 -5.94 -11.45
C PHE A 149 -9.07 -6.92 -12.34
N GLU A 150 -10.16 -7.48 -11.82
CA GLU A 150 -11.07 -8.33 -12.60
C GLU A 150 -11.76 -7.55 -13.72
N ILE A 151 -12.15 -6.29 -13.47
CA ILE A 151 -12.71 -5.40 -14.52
C ILE A 151 -11.66 -5.15 -15.60
N ILE A 152 -10.42 -4.82 -15.25
CA ILE A 152 -9.32 -4.61 -16.21
C ILE A 152 -9.10 -5.86 -17.05
N SER A 153 -9.07 -7.04 -16.42
CA SER A 153 -8.91 -8.32 -17.13
C SER A 153 -10.09 -8.62 -18.07
N THR A 154 -11.30 -8.21 -17.67
CA THR A 154 -12.49 -8.36 -18.53
C THR A 154 -12.42 -7.42 -19.73
N LEU A 155 -11.97 -6.18 -19.55
CA LEU A 155 -11.75 -5.23 -20.64
C LEU A 155 -10.67 -5.75 -21.62
N GLU A 156 -9.57 -6.30 -21.09
CA GLU A 156 -8.54 -6.97 -21.91
C GLU A 156 -9.16 -8.08 -22.76
N ASN A 157 -9.97 -8.96 -22.17
CA ASN A 157 -10.64 -10.05 -22.90
C ASN A 157 -11.58 -9.54 -23.99
N ILE A 158 -12.31 -8.44 -23.73
CA ILE A 158 -13.18 -7.82 -24.75
C ILE A 158 -12.35 -7.35 -25.96
N VAL A 159 -11.19 -6.73 -25.73
CA VAL A 159 -10.27 -6.31 -26.78
C VAL A 159 -9.75 -7.53 -27.54
N GLN A 160 -9.39 -8.61 -26.87
CA GLN A 160 -8.93 -9.86 -27.49
C GLN A 160 -10.00 -10.53 -28.36
N ILE A 161 -11.28 -10.49 -27.95
CA ILE A 161 -12.39 -10.98 -28.78
C ILE A 161 -12.52 -10.15 -30.06
N ARG A 162 -12.26 -8.85 -29.98
CA ARG A 162 -12.34 -7.92 -31.11
C ARG A 162 -11.15 -8.04 -32.06
N ASP A 163 -9.96 -8.23 -31.49
CA ASP A 163 -8.69 -8.45 -32.21
C ASP A 163 -8.07 -9.79 -31.75
N PRO A 164 -8.49 -10.93 -32.31
CA PRO A 164 -8.10 -12.27 -31.86
C PRO A 164 -6.60 -12.52 -31.88
N TYR A 165 -5.84 -11.68 -32.56
CA TYR A 165 -4.39 -11.82 -32.68
C TYR A 165 -3.59 -11.18 -31.57
N THR A 166 -4.29 -10.50 -30.65
CA THR A 166 -3.68 -9.92 -29.46
C THR A 166 -3.70 -10.86 -28.23
N GLY A 167 -4.06 -12.15 -28.44
CA GLY A 167 -4.11 -13.16 -27.38
C GLY A 167 -2.80 -13.24 -26.60
N GLY A 168 -2.83 -12.74 -25.34
CA GLY A 168 -1.69 -12.67 -24.45
C GLY A 168 -0.66 -11.55 -24.75
N HIS A 169 -0.82 -10.80 -25.85
CA HIS A 169 0.05 -9.66 -26.19
C HIS A 169 0.10 -8.65 -25.05
N GLN A 170 -1.05 -8.16 -24.60
CA GLN A 170 -1.14 -7.16 -23.53
C GLN A 170 -0.43 -7.63 -22.24
N LYS A 171 -0.57 -8.91 -21.89
CA LYS A 171 0.11 -9.50 -20.72
C LYS A 171 1.62 -9.53 -20.88
N ARG A 172 2.11 -9.89 -22.07
CA ARG A 172 3.55 -9.90 -22.34
C ARG A 172 4.12 -8.48 -22.40
N VAL A 173 3.40 -7.53 -23.03
CA VAL A 173 3.76 -6.11 -23.00
C VAL A 173 3.82 -5.59 -21.55
N ALA A 174 2.81 -5.89 -20.74
CA ALA A 174 2.78 -5.49 -19.33
C ALA A 174 3.94 -6.10 -18.52
N LYS A 175 4.25 -7.39 -18.74
CA LYS A 175 5.38 -8.07 -18.11
C LYS A 175 6.70 -7.37 -18.42
N LEU A 176 6.95 -7.03 -19.70
CA LEU A 176 8.16 -6.33 -20.11
C LEU A 176 8.20 -4.88 -19.61
N ALA A 177 7.09 -4.14 -19.70
CA ALA A 177 7.01 -2.76 -19.21
C ALA A 177 7.27 -2.67 -17.71
N VAL A 178 6.74 -3.61 -16.90
CA VAL A 178 7.02 -3.74 -15.47
C VAL A 178 8.50 -4.01 -15.22
N ALA A 179 9.12 -4.95 -15.95
CA ALA A 179 10.54 -5.26 -15.80
C ALA A 179 11.44 -4.05 -16.10
N ILE A 180 11.14 -3.31 -17.19
CA ILE A 180 11.84 -2.07 -17.54
C ILE A 180 11.69 -1.04 -16.41
N SER A 181 10.47 -0.85 -15.90
CA SER A 181 10.17 0.11 -14.83
C SER A 181 10.91 -0.23 -13.53
N GLN A 182 11.00 -1.51 -13.18
CA GLN A 182 11.77 -2.00 -12.02
C GLN A 182 13.27 -1.74 -12.20
N LYS A 183 13.80 -1.97 -13.39
CA LYS A 183 15.20 -1.70 -13.74
C LYS A 183 15.53 -0.20 -13.61
N LEU A 184 14.57 0.66 -13.97
CA LEU A 184 14.63 2.12 -13.80
C LEU A 184 14.34 2.58 -12.36
N LYS A 185 14.05 1.65 -11.43
CA LYS A 185 13.83 1.91 -9.99
C LYS A 185 12.63 2.81 -9.70
N PHE A 186 11.55 2.68 -10.47
CA PHE A 186 10.31 3.38 -10.17
C PHE A 186 9.64 2.83 -8.92
N ASP A 187 8.84 3.66 -8.25
CA ASP A 187 8.04 3.25 -7.12
C ASP A 187 6.91 2.27 -7.54
N LYS A 188 6.37 1.55 -6.55
CA LYS A 188 5.38 0.50 -6.79
C LYS A 188 4.09 1.03 -7.42
N GLU A 189 3.67 2.23 -7.06
CA GLU A 189 2.42 2.81 -7.55
C GLU A 189 2.55 3.18 -9.02
N ARG A 190 3.67 3.76 -9.39
CA ARG A 190 4.00 4.09 -10.78
C ARG A 190 4.14 2.85 -11.66
N ILE A 191 4.77 1.79 -11.15
CA ILE A 191 4.86 0.49 -11.83
C ILE A 191 3.46 -0.10 -12.04
N ASN A 192 2.57 -0.03 -11.05
CA ASN A 192 1.20 -0.49 -11.19
C ASN A 192 0.43 0.29 -12.27
N ALA A 193 0.63 1.60 -12.36
CA ALA A 193 0.01 2.43 -13.40
C ALA A 193 0.48 2.03 -14.80
N ILE A 194 1.78 1.81 -14.99
CA ILE A 194 2.35 1.34 -16.26
C ILE A 194 1.81 -0.05 -16.62
N SER A 195 1.73 -0.95 -15.64
CA SER A 195 1.15 -2.29 -15.83
C SER A 195 -0.31 -2.21 -16.25
N THR A 196 -1.10 -1.38 -15.59
CA THR A 196 -2.51 -1.16 -15.93
C THR A 196 -2.64 -0.59 -17.35
N ALA A 197 -1.88 0.45 -17.68
CA ALA A 197 -1.88 1.03 -19.02
C ALA A 197 -1.50 -0.02 -20.08
N ALA A 198 -0.50 -0.85 -19.82
CA ALA A 198 -0.07 -1.89 -20.75
C ALA A 198 -1.12 -2.98 -20.99
N LEU A 199 -1.90 -3.34 -19.96
CA LEU A 199 -2.98 -4.33 -20.10
C LEU A 199 -4.13 -3.83 -20.97
N ILE A 200 -4.41 -2.53 -20.99
CA ILE A 200 -5.58 -1.96 -21.67
C ILE A 200 -5.22 -0.91 -22.73
N HIS A 201 -3.93 -0.80 -23.14
CA HIS A 201 -3.50 0.24 -24.10
C HIS A 201 -4.26 0.22 -25.42
N ASP A 202 -4.70 -0.95 -25.82
CA ASP A 202 -5.42 -1.23 -27.05
C ASP A 202 -6.95 -1.14 -26.93
N ILE A 203 -7.50 -0.73 -25.76
CA ILE A 203 -8.96 -0.71 -25.52
C ILE A 203 -9.73 0.08 -26.59
N GLY A 204 -9.14 1.12 -27.14
CA GLY A 204 -9.75 1.92 -28.19
C GLY A 204 -9.95 1.20 -29.53
N LYS A 205 -9.33 0.03 -29.73
CA LYS A 205 -9.59 -0.82 -30.92
C LYS A 205 -11.04 -1.30 -30.99
N ILE A 206 -11.80 -1.17 -29.92
CA ILE A 206 -13.23 -1.52 -29.90
C ILE A 206 -14.05 -0.77 -30.97
N GLU A 207 -13.64 0.45 -31.34
CA GLU A 207 -14.28 1.25 -32.40
C GLU A 207 -13.81 0.89 -33.79
N ILE A 208 -12.71 0.14 -33.92
CA ILE A 208 -12.18 -0.25 -35.24
C ILE A 208 -12.98 -1.43 -35.83
N PRO A 209 -13.42 -1.37 -37.10
CA PRO A 209 -14.09 -2.50 -37.76
C PRO A 209 -13.21 -3.75 -37.71
N ALA A 210 -13.80 -4.89 -37.32
CA ALA A 210 -13.09 -6.16 -37.26
C ALA A 210 -12.47 -6.56 -38.60
N SER A 211 -13.12 -6.19 -39.72
CA SER A 211 -12.59 -6.42 -41.08
C SER A 211 -11.26 -5.71 -41.37
N ILE A 212 -10.97 -4.63 -40.67
CA ILE A 212 -9.68 -3.92 -40.76
C ILE A 212 -8.66 -4.59 -39.83
N LEU A 213 -9.03 -4.92 -38.62
CA LEU A 213 -8.14 -5.55 -37.63
C LEU A 213 -7.68 -6.95 -38.09
N SER A 214 -8.57 -7.72 -38.71
CA SER A 214 -8.29 -9.08 -39.18
C SER A 214 -7.93 -9.17 -40.67
N LYS A 215 -7.67 -8.03 -41.33
CA LYS A 215 -7.39 -8.01 -42.78
C LYS A 215 -6.11 -8.78 -43.10
N PRO A 216 -6.17 -9.79 -43.99
CA PRO A 216 -4.97 -10.45 -44.45
C PRO A 216 -4.23 -9.54 -45.44
N GLY A 217 -3.00 -9.15 -45.10
CA GLY A 217 -2.13 -8.34 -45.94
C GLY A 217 -1.97 -6.88 -45.52
N ALA A 218 -1.42 -6.05 -46.39
CA ALA A 218 -1.13 -4.65 -46.05
C ALA A 218 -2.38 -3.80 -45.95
N LEU A 219 -2.39 -2.89 -44.97
CA LEU A 219 -3.44 -1.89 -44.80
C LEU A 219 -3.25 -0.74 -45.82
N THR A 220 -4.36 -0.22 -46.31
CA THR A 220 -4.34 1.06 -47.03
C THR A 220 -4.04 2.21 -46.09
N TYR A 221 -3.70 3.36 -46.62
CA TYR A 221 -3.46 4.58 -45.82
C TYR A 221 -4.69 4.94 -44.96
N LEU A 222 -5.90 4.84 -45.52
CA LEU A 222 -7.14 5.15 -44.77
C LEU A 222 -7.38 4.15 -43.62
N GLU A 223 -7.22 2.86 -43.89
CA GLU A 223 -7.36 1.81 -42.86
C GLU A 223 -6.35 2.00 -41.75
N PHE A 224 -5.09 2.30 -42.07
CA PHE A 224 -4.07 2.58 -41.07
C PHE A 224 -4.38 3.87 -40.29
N SER A 225 -4.91 4.91 -40.96
CA SER A 225 -5.36 6.13 -40.26
C SER A 225 -6.50 5.85 -39.30
N MET A 226 -7.41 4.92 -39.60
CA MET A 226 -8.44 4.47 -38.66
C MET A 226 -7.84 3.73 -37.49
N ILE A 227 -6.86 2.86 -37.68
CA ILE A 227 -6.20 2.16 -36.58
C ILE A 227 -5.54 3.16 -35.66
N LYS A 228 -4.90 4.21 -36.16
CA LYS A 228 -4.24 5.24 -35.31
C LYS A 228 -5.20 5.95 -34.33
N THR A 229 -6.50 5.92 -34.59
CA THR A 229 -7.46 6.55 -33.69
C THR A 229 -7.61 5.83 -32.33
N HIS A 230 -7.18 4.54 -32.23
CA HIS A 230 -7.42 3.75 -31.03
C HIS A 230 -6.79 4.37 -29.77
N SER A 231 -5.63 5.01 -29.85
CA SER A 231 -4.99 5.66 -28.70
C SER A 231 -5.83 6.85 -28.17
N GLN A 232 -6.40 7.65 -29.09
CA GLN A 232 -7.32 8.74 -28.72
C GLN A 232 -8.66 8.20 -28.18
N THR A 233 -9.22 7.17 -28.81
CA THR A 233 -10.44 6.51 -28.32
C THR A 233 -10.21 5.88 -26.95
N GLY A 234 -9.10 5.18 -26.74
CA GLY A 234 -8.71 4.64 -25.43
C GLY A 234 -8.63 5.72 -24.35
N TYR A 235 -7.99 6.84 -24.65
CA TYR A 235 -7.97 8.00 -23.78
C TYR A 235 -9.39 8.48 -23.42
N ASN A 236 -10.24 8.66 -24.42
CA ASN A 236 -11.61 9.16 -24.21
C ASN A 236 -12.45 8.24 -23.33
N LEU A 237 -12.27 6.93 -23.44
CA LEU A 237 -12.95 5.93 -22.61
C LEU A 237 -12.49 5.96 -21.15
N LEU A 238 -11.21 6.25 -20.90
CA LEU A 238 -10.59 6.07 -19.60
C LEU A 238 -10.33 7.36 -18.84
N LYS A 239 -10.35 8.54 -19.47
CA LYS A 239 -9.99 9.83 -18.86
C LYS A 239 -10.86 10.25 -17.65
N LEU A 240 -12.05 9.67 -17.48
CA LEU A 240 -12.93 9.95 -16.35
C LEU A 240 -12.69 9.01 -15.15
N ILE A 241 -11.83 8.00 -15.33
CA ILE A 241 -11.49 7.05 -14.25
C ILE A 241 -10.25 7.57 -13.55
N ASP A 242 -10.38 7.78 -12.24
CA ASP A 242 -9.23 8.13 -11.40
C ASP A 242 -8.46 6.85 -11.02
N PHE A 243 -7.32 6.65 -11.65
CA PHE A 243 -6.39 5.57 -11.35
C PHE A 243 -5.33 5.95 -10.30
N GLY A 244 -5.37 7.21 -9.80
CA GLY A 244 -4.30 7.78 -8.97
C GLY A 244 -3.02 8.14 -9.76
N TYR A 245 -2.98 7.79 -11.05
CA TYR A 245 -1.91 8.08 -12.02
C TYR A 245 -2.53 8.33 -13.41
N PRO A 246 -1.84 9.03 -14.33
CA PRO A 246 -2.39 9.43 -15.62
C PRO A 246 -2.42 8.26 -16.64
N VAL A 247 -3.06 7.15 -16.29
CA VAL A 247 -3.16 5.93 -17.15
C VAL A 247 -3.73 6.26 -18.52
N ALA A 248 -4.76 7.10 -18.60
CA ALA A 248 -5.35 7.49 -19.86
C ALA A 248 -4.35 8.25 -20.75
N ASP A 249 -3.53 9.15 -20.17
CA ASP A 249 -2.50 9.88 -20.93
C ASP A 249 -1.36 8.96 -21.38
N ILE A 250 -0.99 7.97 -20.58
CA ILE A 250 -0.02 6.93 -21.00
C ILE A 250 -0.53 6.22 -22.24
N ILE A 251 -1.80 5.80 -22.23
CA ILE A 251 -2.45 5.15 -23.39
C ILE A 251 -2.54 6.07 -24.59
N LEU A 252 -2.84 7.36 -24.38
CA LEU A 252 -2.87 8.33 -25.47
C LEU A 252 -1.51 8.42 -26.17
N GLN A 253 -0.42 8.37 -25.41
CA GLN A 253 0.92 8.71 -25.88
C GLN A 253 1.80 7.51 -26.27
N HIS A 254 1.33 6.25 -26.11
CA HIS A 254 2.20 5.08 -26.29
C HIS A 254 2.71 4.88 -27.73
N HIS A 255 2.10 5.52 -28.71
CA HIS A 255 2.57 5.55 -30.09
C HIS A 255 3.27 6.86 -30.48
N GLU A 256 3.49 7.77 -29.56
CA GLU A 256 4.32 8.94 -29.80
C GLU A 256 5.80 8.53 -29.95
N ARG A 257 6.57 9.35 -30.66
CA ARG A 257 7.99 9.14 -30.88
C ARG A 257 8.77 10.42 -30.56
N LEU A 258 9.98 10.29 -30.05
CA LEU A 258 10.76 11.45 -29.58
C LEU A 258 10.95 12.55 -30.61
N ASP A 259 11.01 12.19 -31.90
CA ASP A 259 11.17 13.13 -33.01
C ASP A 259 9.85 13.79 -33.47
N GLY A 260 8.71 13.43 -32.88
CA GLY A 260 7.38 13.92 -33.23
C GLY A 260 6.75 13.19 -34.43
N SER A 261 7.35 12.12 -34.95
CA SER A 261 6.78 11.31 -36.04
C SER A 261 5.66 10.37 -35.61
N GLY A 262 5.41 10.29 -34.27
CA GLY A 262 4.37 9.48 -33.67
C GLY A 262 2.96 10.02 -33.84
N TYR A 263 2.01 9.43 -33.13
CA TYR A 263 0.60 9.83 -33.13
C TYR A 263 -0.03 9.57 -31.75
N PRO A 264 -1.17 10.24 -31.41
CA PRO A 264 -2.03 11.05 -32.27
C PRO A 264 -1.66 12.53 -32.34
N LYS A 265 -0.82 13.04 -31.43
CA LYS A 265 -0.53 14.47 -31.29
C LYS A 265 0.81 14.90 -31.92
N GLY A 266 1.69 13.97 -32.23
CA GLY A 266 3.05 14.26 -32.69
C GLY A 266 3.90 14.94 -31.61
N LEU A 267 3.75 14.51 -30.35
CA LEU A 267 4.50 15.03 -29.21
C LEU A 267 5.99 14.72 -29.35
N LYS A 268 6.82 15.59 -28.79
CA LYS A 268 8.29 15.43 -28.83
C LYS A 268 8.84 15.21 -27.42
N ASN A 269 9.88 14.43 -27.36
CA ASN A 269 10.71 14.14 -26.19
C ASN A 269 10.07 14.49 -24.81
N ASP A 270 10.27 15.71 -24.30
CA ASP A 270 9.85 16.12 -22.96
C ASP A 270 8.32 16.25 -22.79
N GLU A 271 7.58 16.30 -23.90
CA GLU A 271 6.12 16.32 -23.88
C GLU A 271 5.52 14.92 -23.70
N ILE A 272 6.32 13.85 -23.87
CA ILE A 272 5.91 12.47 -23.75
C ILE A 272 6.20 11.97 -22.34
N LEU A 273 5.19 11.42 -21.67
CA LEU A 273 5.36 10.80 -20.36
C LEU A 273 6.37 9.64 -20.43
N ILE A 274 7.25 9.54 -19.45
CA ILE A 274 8.24 8.46 -19.42
C ILE A 274 7.58 7.07 -19.37
N GLU A 275 6.41 6.96 -18.72
CA GLU A 275 5.58 5.76 -18.68
C GLU A 275 5.10 5.37 -20.08
N ALA A 276 4.71 6.34 -20.90
CA ALA A 276 4.33 6.09 -22.28
C ALA A 276 5.53 5.68 -23.14
N LYS A 277 6.71 6.25 -22.88
CA LYS A 277 7.96 5.83 -23.53
C LYS A 277 8.31 4.38 -23.19
N ILE A 278 8.11 3.96 -21.94
CA ILE A 278 8.31 2.57 -21.51
C ILE A 278 7.32 1.65 -22.22
N LEU A 279 6.04 2.00 -22.22
CA LEU A 279 5.02 1.22 -22.89
C LEU A 279 5.30 1.11 -24.39
N SER A 280 5.73 2.20 -25.04
CA SER A 280 6.10 2.25 -26.46
C SER A 280 7.22 1.25 -26.80
N VAL A 281 8.26 1.18 -26.01
CA VAL A 281 9.38 0.23 -26.22
C VAL A 281 8.90 -1.20 -25.97
N ALA A 282 8.15 -1.45 -24.91
CA ALA A 282 7.65 -2.78 -24.57
C ALA A 282 6.70 -3.33 -25.65
N ASP A 283 5.81 -2.48 -26.17
CA ASP A 283 4.88 -2.83 -27.24
C ASP A 283 5.62 -3.18 -28.54
N VAL A 284 6.59 -2.37 -28.96
CA VAL A 284 7.38 -2.63 -30.18
C VAL A 284 8.16 -3.93 -30.04
N VAL A 285 8.83 -4.17 -28.94
CA VAL A 285 9.64 -5.38 -28.75
C VAL A 285 8.75 -6.62 -28.75
N GLU A 286 7.64 -6.61 -28.05
CA GLU A 286 6.68 -7.72 -28.04
C GLU A 286 6.07 -7.93 -29.42
N ALA A 287 5.60 -6.87 -30.06
CA ALA A 287 4.96 -6.94 -31.37
C ALA A 287 5.88 -7.49 -32.45
N MET A 288 7.19 -7.26 -32.37
CA MET A 288 8.16 -7.78 -33.33
C MET A 288 8.60 -9.22 -32.98
N SER A 289 8.65 -9.57 -31.73
CA SER A 289 9.07 -10.91 -31.28
C SER A 289 7.96 -11.96 -31.39
N SER A 290 6.69 -11.56 -31.49
CA SER A 290 5.53 -12.46 -31.54
C SER A 290 4.99 -12.65 -32.95
N HIS A 291 4.34 -13.82 -33.19
CA HIS A 291 3.65 -14.09 -34.44
C HIS A 291 2.40 -13.22 -34.60
N ARG A 292 2.20 -12.67 -35.80
CA ARG A 292 0.96 -11.98 -36.20
C ARG A 292 0.38 -12.61 -37.49
N PRO A 293 -0.92 -12.48 -37.76
CA PRO A 293 -1.58 -13.21 -38.88
C PRO A 293 -0.98 -12.98 -40.24
N TYR A 294 -0.51 -11.76 -40.41
CA TYR A 294 0.05 -11.28 -41.67
C TYR A 294 1.59 -11.25 -41.67
N ARG A 295 2.21 -11.67 -40.56
CA ARG A 295 3.67 -11.66 -40.43
C ARG A 295 4.17 -12.67 -39.38
N PRO A 296 5.07 -13.59 -39.73
CA PRO A 296 5.76 -14.41 -38.75
C PRO A 296 6.55 -13.55 -37.76
N ALA A 297 6.82 -14.09 -36.57
CA ALA A 297 7.72 -13.46 -35.63
C ALA A 297 9.06 -13.14 -36.27
N LEU A 298 9.55 -11.93 -36.07
CA LEU A 298 10.87 -11.55 -36.58
C LEU A 298 12.00 -12.03 -35.65
N GLY A 299 11.62 -12.40 -34.43
CA GLY A 299 12.53 -12.82 -33.37
C GLY A 299 12.98 -11.65 -32.48
N ILE A 300 13.44 -12.00 -31.30
CA ILE A 300 13.83 -11.03 -30.28
C ILE A 300 15.04 -10.20 -30.73
N ASP A 301 16.03 -10.79 -31.38
CA ASP A 301 17.23 -10.09 -31.83
C ASP A 301 16.91 -8.92 -32.79
N LYS A 302 15.96 -9.12 -33.72
CA LYS A 302 15.52 -8.04 -34.59
C LYS A 302 14.73 -6.97 -33.85
N ALA A 303 13.93 -7.36 -32.87
CA ALA A 303 13.19 -6.41 -32.05
C ALA A 303 14.13 -5.53 -31.22
N LEU A 304 15.16 -6.13 -30.62
CA LEU A 304 16.19 -5.39 -29.87
C LEU A 304 17.00 -4.47 -30.78
N SER A 305 17.39 -4.94 -31.98
CA SER A 305 18.09 -4.12 -32.97
C SER A 305 17.25 -2.92 -33.43
N GLU A 306 15.94 -3.08 -33.60
CA GLU A 306 15.02 -1.98 -33.97
C GLU A 306 15.02 -0.87 -32.89
N ILE A 307 14.84 -1.23 -31.61
CA ILE A 307 14.82 -0.22 -30.53
C ILE A 307 16.20 0.41 -30.34
N GLU A 308 17.28 -0.34 -30.55
CA GLU A 308 18.65 0.15 -30.47
C GLU A 308 18.97 1.13 -31.60
N SER A 309 18.58 0.82 -32.85
CA SER A 309 18.76 1.71 -33.99
C SER A 309 17.92 2.98 -33.92
N GLY A 310 16.76 2.91 -33.27
CA GLY A 310 15.85 4.04 -33.01
C GLY A 310 16.18 4.83 -31.74
N LYS A 311 17.19 4.45 -30.96
CA LYS A 311 17.60 5.11 -29.74
C LYS A 311 17.93 6.59 -30.00
N ASP A 312 17.57 7.46 -29.07
CA ASP A 312 17.71 8.92 -29.14
C ASP A 312 16.89 9.63 -30.23
N LYS A 313 16.32 8.89 -31.18
CA LYS A 313 15.51 9.46 -32.26
C LYS A 313 14.01 9.13 -32.09
N LEU A 314 13.70 7.85 -31.95
CA LEU A 314 12.32 7.36 -31.82
C LEU A 314 12.01 6.95 -30.37
N TYR A 315 12.99 6.41 -29.67
CA TYR A 315 12.87 5.80 -28.35
C TYR A 315 13.81 6.45 -27.33
N ASP A 316 13.32 6.54 -26.10
CA ASP A 316 14.08 7.11 -24.99
C ASP A 316 15.34 6.26 -24.69
N PRO A 317 16.51 6.87 -24.61
CA PRO A 317 17.77 6.15 -24.45
C PRO A 317 17.89 5.38 -23.14
N LEU A 318 17.31 5.88 -22.05
CA LEU A 318 17.32 5.20 -20.74
C LEU A 318 16.40 3.97 -20.78
N VAL A 319 15.23 4.10 -21.40
CA VAL A 319 14.26 3.01 -21.55
C VAL A 319 14.82 1.92 -22.45
N VAL A 320 15.41 2.30 -23.59
CA VAL A 320 16.07 1.35 -24.50
C VAL A 320 17.18 0.60 -23.77
N GLN A 321 18.08 1.32 -23.08
CA GLN A 321 19.17 0.68 -22.36
C GLN A 321 18.69 -0.28 -21.29
N ALA A 322 17.65 0.10 -20.53
CA ALA A 322 17.04 -0.78 -19.52
C ALA A 322 16.46 -2.05 -20.14
N CYS A 323 15.80 -1.92 -21.31
CA CYS A 323 15.25 -3.05 -22.04
C CYS A 323 16.35 -3.99 -22.56
N LEU A 324 17.38 -3.45 -23.21
CA LEU A 324 18.53 -4.24 -23.71
C LEU A 324 19.23 -5.00 -22.58
N ASP A 325 19.45 -4.33 -21.45
CA ASP A 325 20.09 -4.93 -20.27
C ASP A 325 19.31 -6.14 -19.73
N LEU A 326 17.96 -6.11 -19.78
CA LEU A 326 17.12 -7.21 -19.33
C LEU A 326 17.32 -8.47 -20.17
N PHE A 327 17.43 -8.33 -21.48
CA PHE A 327 17.61 -9.47 -22.39
C PHE A 327 19.06 -9.94 -22.45
N TYR A 328 20.04 -9.04 -22.59
CA TYR A 328 21.44 -9.41 -22.70
C TYR A 328 22.03 -10.00 -21.41
N LYS A 329 21.48 -9.68 -20.25
CA LYS A 329 21.87 -10.28 -18.96
C LYS A 329 21.03 -11.47 -18.57
N GLU A 330 20.15 -11.95 -19.45
CA GLU A 330 19.22 -13.06 -19.20
C GLU A 330 18.32 -12.85 -17.96
N GLU A 331 18.01 -11.58 -17.65
CA GLU A 331 17.16 -11.23 -16.51
C GLU A 331 15.65 -11.28 -16.88
N PHE A 332 15.32 -11.45 -18.16
CA PHE A 332 13.94 -11.45 -18.64
C PHE A 332 13.73 -12.41 -19.83
N GLU A 333 12.60 -13.11 -19.76
CA GLU A 333 12.03 -13.94 -20.82
C GLU A 333 10.51 -13.75 -20.85
N PHE A 334 9.91 -13.77 -22.07
CA PHE A 334 8.46 -13.57 -22.25
C PHE A 334 7.60 -14.73 -21.71
#